data_6fb9ba8edf24f26b4c8b048ca3d7ba72
#
_entry.id   6fb9ba8edf24f26b4c8b048ca3d7ba72
#
_cell.length_a   1.000
_cell.length_b   1.000
_cell.length_c   1.000
_cell.angle_alpha   90.00
_cell.angle_beta   90.00
_cell.angle_gamma   90.00
#
_symmetry.space_group_name_H-M   'P 1'
#
loop_
_entity.id
_entity.type
_entity.pdbx_description
1 polymer ?
#
loop_
_entity_poly.entity_id
_entity_poly.type
_entity_poly.pdbx_seq_one_letter_code
_entity_poly.pdbx_strand_id
1 'polypeptide(L)'
;MTLGELIDELKRCKPDGEVRFDFGWFHPTTLHSWRGIYSQCGIGYEKEGDGPKAGEYAKYLESMVGGTMTGYYKGGSYTIHRECPVWAEEFGDGNHTAIVGVRELSYGYVILETRYQEV
;
A
#
# COMPACT_ATOMS: atom_id res chain seq x y z
N MET A 1 5.35 -3.91 7.69
CA MET A 1 4.56 -2.95 8.50
C MET A 1 3.09 -3.19 8.35
N THR A 2 2.30 -2.65 9.24
CA THR A 2 0.84 -2.73 9.16
C THR A 2 0.27 -1.55 8.39
N LEU A 3 -1.00 -1.67 7.99
CA LEU A 3 -1.71 -0.57 7.32
C LEU A 3 -1.72 0.69 8.20
N GLY A 4 -1.97 0.52 9.51
CA GLY A 4 -1.98 1.66 10.43
C GLY A 4 -0.63 2.36 10.51
N GLU A 5 0.45 1.58 10.56
CA GLU A 5 1.80 2.14 10.56
C GLU A 5 2.09 2.89 9.27
N LEU A 6 1.67 2.34 8.13
CA LEU A 6 1.83 3.01 6.83
C LEU A 6 1.09 4.34 6.81
N ILE A 7 -0.18 4.34 7.25
CA ILE A 7 -0.98 5.57 7.32
C ILE A 7 -0.28 6.61 8.19
N ASP A 8 0.18 6.21 9.38
CA ASP A 8 0.81 7.13 10.33
C ASP A 8 2.12 7.70 9.77
N GLU A 9 2.92 6.86 9.11
CA GLU A 9 4.17 7.32 8.50
C GLU A 9 3.92 8.30 7.35
N LEU A 10 2.91 8.02 6.51
CA LEU A 10 2.55 8.94 5.43
C LEU A 10 2.09 10.30 5.97
N LYS A 11 1.37 10.29 7.09
CA LYS A 11 0.91 11.53 7.72
C LYS A 11 2.05 12.37 8.28
N ARG A 12 3.20 11.77 8.57
CA ARG A 12 4.38 12.51 9.04
C ARG A 12 5.15 13.17 7.91
N CYS A 13 4.90 12.76 6.67
CA CYS A 13 5.57 13.31 5.50
C CYS A 13 4.91 14.63 5.08
N LYS A 14 5.62 15.41 4.28
CA LYS A 14 5.03 16.59 3.65
C LYS A 14 3.85 16.12 2.79
N PRO A 15 2.67 16.69 2.97
CA PRO A 15 1.46 16.16 2.32
C PRO A 15 1.46 16.26 0.79
N ASP A 16 2.27 17.13 0.22
CA ASP A 16 2.38 17.28 -1.24
C ASP A 16 3.47 16.43 -1.88
N GLY A 17 4.18 15.60 -1.10
CA GLY A 17 5.17 14.68 -1.64
C GLY A 17 4.53 13.58 -2.48
N GLU A 18 5.10 13.31 -3.66
CA GLU A 18 4.57 12.27 -4.53
C GLU A 18 5.03 10.89 -4.06
N VAL A 19 4.09 9.96 -3.90
CA VAL A 19 4.38 8.63 -3.37
C VAL A 19 4.81 7.70 -4.50
N ARG A 20 5.95 7.05 -4.32
CA ARG A 20 6.50 6.04 -5.24
C ARG A 20 7.01 4.85 -4.46
N PHE A 21 7.02 3.68 -5.11
CA PHE A 21 7.72 2.51 -4.56
C PHE A 21 9.22 2.63 -4.83
N ASP A 22 10.01 1.87 -4.08
CA ASP A 22 11.47 1.82 -4.26
C ASP A 22 11.91 0.89 -5.40
N PHE A 23 10.96 0.38 -6.18
CA PHE A 23 11.27 -0.46 -7.34
C PHE A 23 10.53 0.08 -8.57
N GLY A 24 11.17 0.02 -9.73
CA GLY A 24 10.56 0.31 -11.02
C GLY A 24 9.96 1.69 -11.20
N TRP A 25 10.13 2.55 -10.23
CA TRP A 25 9.51 3.88 -10.19
C TRP A 25 7.99 3.82 -10.28
N PHE A 26 7.40 2.70 -9.85
CA PHE A 26 5.96 2.54 -9.81
C PHE A 26 5.35 3.40 -8.70
N HIS A 27 4.11 3.84 -8.89
CA HIS A 27 3.37 4.52 -7.84
C HIS A 27 2.26 3.60 -7.31
N PRO A 28 1.85 3.76 -6.03
CA PRO A 28 0.79 2.93 -5.47
C PRO A 28 -0.57 3.30 -6.05
N THR A 29 -1.44 2.31 -6.11
CA THR A 29 -2.81 2.47 -6.57
C THR A 29 -3.78 2.01 -5.49
N THR A 30 -4.70 1.12 -5.80
CA THR A 30 -5.78 0.76 -4.88
C THR A 30 -5.39 -0.33 -3.90
N LEU A 31 -6.04 -0.31 -2.75
CA LEU A 31 -5.93 -1.35 -1.73
C LEU A 31 -6.85 -2.51 -2.08
N HIS A 32 -6.36 -3.74 -1.95
CA HIS A 32 -7.14 -4.94 -2.22
C HIS A 32 -6.70 -6.07 -1.31
N SER A 33 -7.40 -7.21 -1.39
CA SER A 33 -7.02 -8.41 -0.64
C SER A 33 -5.72 -8.98 -1.23
N TRP A 34 -4.71 -9.17 -0.39
CA TRP A 34 -3.44 -9.72 -0.83
C TRP A 34 -3.65 -11.13 -1.39
N ARG A 35 -3.17 -11.36 -2.61
CA ARG A 35 -3.32 -12.60 -3.35
C ARG A 35 -4.78 -12.99 -3.61
N GLY A 36 -5.73 -12.11 -3.29
CA GLY A 36 -7.14 -12.36 -3.54
C GLY A 36 -7.80 -13.36 -2.61
N ILE A 37 -7.10 -13.91 -1.65
CA ILE A 37 -7.64 -14.93 -0.75
C ILE A 37 -7.31 -14.69 0.73
N TYR A 38 -6.46 -13.71 1.03
CA TYR A 38 -6.03 -13.46 2.41
C TYR A 38 -6.63 -12.17 2.95
N SER A 39 -6.78 -12.12 4.26
CA SER A 39 -7.24 -10.94 4.97
C SER A 39 -6.18 -9.85 5.11
N GLN A 40 -5.01 -10.06 4.51
CA GLN A 40 -3.95 -9.07 4.47
C GLN A 40 -4.14 -8.14 3.28
N CYS A 41 -3.54 -6.96 3.33
CA CYS A 41 -3.75 -5.92 2.35
C CYS A 41 -2.68 -5.92 1.28
N GLY A 42 -3.11 -5.88 0.01
CA GLY A 42 -2.23 -5.64 -1.11
C GLY A 42 -2.44 -4.23 -1.63
N ILE A 43 -1.37 -3.58 -2.02
CA ILE A 43 -1.43 -2.27 -2.67
C ILE A 43 -0.92 -2.45 -4.08
N GLY A 44 -1.79 -2.19 -5.05
CA GLY A 44 -1.45 -2.27 -6.46
C GLY A 44 -0.46 -1.18 -6.85
N TYR A 45 0.14 -1.32 -8.01
CA TYR A 45 1.09 -0.33 -8.51
C TYR A 45 1.00 -0.22 -10.02
N GLU A 46 1.34 0.95 -10.54
CA GLU A 46 1.41 1.16 -11.97
C GLU A 46 2.49 2.17 -12.30
N LYS A 47 2.99 2.10 -13.53
CA LYS A 47 4.11 2.92 -13.96
C LYS A 47 3.68 4.24 -14.58
N GLU A 48 2.57 4.22 -15.31
CA GLU A 48 2.09 5.38 -16.06
C GLU A 48 1.44 6.41 -15.15
N GLY A 49 1.67 7.67 -15.45
CA GLY A 49 1.04 8.78 -14.73
C GLY A 49 1.77 9.15 -13.45
N ASP A 50 1.20 10.13 -12.76
CA ASP A 50 1.76 10.65 -11.52
C ASP A 50 1.26 9.85 -10.33
N GLY A 51 2.13 9.71 -9.32
CA GLY A 51 1.75 9.09 -8.08
C GLY A 51 0.86 10.00 -7.23
N PRO A 52 0.13 9.44 -6.29
CA PRO A 52 -0.69 10.23 -5.38
C PRO A 52 0.18 11.07 -4.43
N LYS A 53 -0.39 12.16 -3.93
CA LYS A 53 0.27 12.94 -2.89
C LYS A 53 0.17 12.21 -1.55
N ALA A 54 1.20 12.32 -0.72
CA ALA A 54 1.25 11.58 0.55
C ALA A 54 0.05 11.86 1.44
N GLY A 55 -0.37 13.13 1.55
CA GLY A 55 -1.54 13.47 2.37
C GLY A 55 -2.82 12.88 1.83
N GLU A 56 -3.01 12.93 0.51
CA GLU A 56 -4.19 12.34 -0.13
C GLU A 56 -4.19 10.82 -0.01
N TYR A 57 -3.03 10.21 -0.18
CA TYR A 57 -2.94 8.75 -0.11
C TYR A 57 -3.18 8.25 1.32
N ALA A 58 -2.67 8.96 2.31
CA ALA A 58 -2.97 8.65 3.71
C ALA A 58 -4.48 8.70 3.97
N LYS A 59 -5.16 9.72 3.46
CA LYS A 59 -6.61 9.85 3.61
C LYS A 59 -7.35 8.70 2.91
N TYR A 60 -6.90 8.34 1.71
CA TYR A 60 -7.50 7.21 0.98
C TYR A 60 -7.38 5.93 1.80
N LEU A 61 -6.18 5.61 2.27
CA LEU A 61 -5.98 4.39 3.06
C LEU A 61 -6.79 4.42 4.35
N GLU A 62 -6.81 5.55 5.03
CA GLU A 62 -7.58 5.70 6.28
C GLU A 62 -9.06 5.51 6.04
N SER A 63 -9.59 5.99 4.90
CA SER A 63 -10.99 5.82 4.55
C SER A 63 -11.37 4.36 4.32
N MET A 64 -10.40 3.51 4.01
CA MET A 64 -10.63 2.08 3.79
C MET A 64 -10.71 1.29 5.10
N VAL A 65 -10.15 1.82 6.19
CA VAL A 65 -10.16 1.13 7.48
C VAL A 65 -11.59 1.01 7.99
N GLY A 66 -11.97 -0.18 8.42
CA GLY A 66 -13.33 -0.48 8.85
C GLY A 66 -14.25 -0.90 7.70
N GLY A 67 -13.82 -0.72 6.47
CA GLY A 67 -14.54 -1.20 5.31
C GLY A 67 -14.28 -2.67 5.04
N THR A 68 -14.84 -3.15 3.94
CA THR A 68 -14.76 -4.55 3.55
C THR A 68 -14.03 -4.66 2.23
N MET A 69 -13.11 -5.63 2.13
CA MET A 69 -12.51 -6.02 0.85
C MET A 69 -12.90 -7.46 0.55
N THR A 70 -13.06 -7.75 -0.73
CA THR A 70 -13.47 -9.08 -1.18
C THR A 70 -12.28 -9.80 -1.81
N GLY A 71 -12.06 -11.03 -1.39
CA GLY A 71 -11.06 -11.89 -2.03
C GLY A 71 -11.54 -12.27 -3.42
N TYR A 72 -10.88 -11.77 -4.44
CA TYR A 72 -11.29 -11.98 -5.83
C TYR A 72 -10.99 -13.38 -6.35
N TYR A 73 -10.18 -14.14 -5.67
CA TYR A 73 -9.76 -15.46 -6.13
C TYR A 73 -10.61 -16.58 -5.52
N LYS A 74 -10.60 -16.73 -4.21
CA LYS A 74 -11.39 -17.78 -3.54
C LYS A 74 -12.50 -17.23 -2.67
N GLY A 75 -12.81 -15.97 -2.85
CA GLY A 75 -13.95 -15.37 -2.21
C GLY A 75 -13.79 -15.14 -0.73
N GLY A 76 -14.84 -14.62 -0.14
CA GLY A 76 -14.85 -14.21 1.23
C GLY A 76 -14.67 -12.71 1.36
N SER A 77 -15.35 -12.16 2.37
CA SER A 77 -15.27 -10.74 2.68
C SER A 77 -14.40 -10.58 3.92
N TYR A 78 -13.49 -9.62 3.88
CA TYR A 78 -12.59 -9.35 4.97
C TYR A 78 -12.73 -7.92 5.42
N THR A 79 -12.79 -7.68 6.73
CA THR A 79 -12.78 -6.33 7.27
C THR A 79 -11.36 -5.79 7.25
N ILE A 80 -11.21 -4.56 6.78
CA ILE A 80 -9.89 -3.92 6.72
C ILE A 80 -9.57 -3.32 8.07
N HIS A 81 -8.47 -3.76 8.67
CA HIS A 81 -8.03 -3.32 9.99
C HIS A 81 -6.69 -2.59 9.90
N ARG A 82 -6.43 -1.70 10.85
CA ARG A 82 -5.13 -1.03 10.93
C ARG A 82 -3.98 -2.01 11.16
N GLU A 83 -4.27 -3.17 11.74
CA GLU A 83 -3.25 -4.20 12.04
C GLU A 83 -2.92 -5.09 10.86
N CYS A 84 -3.63 -4.96 9.74
CA CYS A 84 -3.36 -5.79 8.57
C CYS A 84 -1.97 -5.50 7.99
N PRO A 85 -1.15 -6.54 7.75
CA PRO A 85 0.10 -6.35 7.03
C PRO A 85 -0.15 -5.84 5.60
N VAL A 86 0.77 -5.04 5.10
CA VAL A 86 0.63 -4.46 3.75
C VAL A 86 1.74 -4.97 2.83
N TRP A 87 1.35 -5.29 1.61
CA TRP A 87 2.20 -5.84 0.57
C TRP A 87 2.06 -5.02 -0.70
N ALA A 88 3.14 -4.94 -1.48
CA ALA A 88 3.05 -4.40 -2.83
C ALA A 88 2.67 -5.55 -3.76
N GLU A 89 1.54 -5.43 -4.45
CA GLU A 89 1.05 -6.53 -5.27
C GLU A 89 0.14 -6.07 -6.39
N GLU A 90 0.50 -6.38 -7.63
CA GLU A 90 -0.44 -6.33 -8.73
C GLU A 90 -1.39 -7.52 -8.59
N PHE A 91 -2.61 -7.37 -9.07
CA PHE A 91 -3.61 -8.42 -8.96
C PHE A 91 -3.09 -9.75 -9.50
N GLY A 92 -3.04 -10.76 -8.65
CA GLY A 92 -2.76 -12.12 -9.03
C GLY A 92 -1.29 -12.50 -9.23
N ASP A 93 -0.35 -11.59 -9.06
CA ASP A 93 1.05 -11.92 -9.29
C ASP A 93 1.67 -12.74 -8.14
N GLY A 94 1.06 -12.70 -6.98
CA GLY A 94 1.44 -13.56 -5.87
C GLY A 94 2.85 -13.40 -5.33
N ASN A 95 3.50 -12.27 -5.58
CA ASN A 95 4.84 -12.05 -5.08
C ASN A 95 4.83 -11.80 -3.57
N HIS A 96 6.02 -11.83 -2.96
CA HIS A 96 6.21 -11.65 -1.52
C HIS A 96 6.91 -10.33 -1.22
N THR A 97 6.47 -9.25 -1.83
CA THR A 97 7.07 -7.93 -1.66
C THR A 97 6.34 -7.17 -0.57
N ALA A 98 6.89 -7.21 0.64
CA ALA A 98 6.31 -6.52 1.79
C ALA A 98 6.67 -5.04 1.77
N ILE A 99 5.73 -4.18 2.16
CA ILE A 99 6.02 -2.77 2.41
C ILE A 99 6.53 -2.68 3.84
N VAL A 100 7.75 -2.18 4.01
CA VAL A 100 8.43 -2.23 5.30
C VAL A 100 8.80 -0.86 5.86
N GLY A 101 8.64 0.20 5.09
CA GLY A 101 8.96 1.53 5.58
C GLY A 101 8.54 2.63 4.63
N VAL A 102 8.67 3.86 5.11
CA VAL A 102 8.39 5.08 4.33
C VAL A 102 9.58 6.00 4.51
N ARG A 103 10.10 6.53 3.42
CA ARG A 103 11.24 7.44 3.46
C ARG A 103 10.95 8.69 2.64
N GLU A 104 11.05 9.83 3.28
CA GLU A 104 10.83 11.11 2.61
C GLU A 104 12.13 11.60 1.99
N LEU A 105 12.09 11.95 0.71
CA LEU A 105 13.24 12.50 0.00
C LEU A 105 13.19 14.02 -0.01
N SER A 106 14.37 14.64 -0.11
CA SER A 106 14.48 16.11 -0.04
C SER A 106 13.91 16.84 -1.25
N TYR A 107 13.61 16.14 -2.34
CA TYR A 107 13.16 16.75 -3.58
C TYR A 107 11.73 16.38 -3.96
N GLY A 108 10.88 16.18 -2.98
CA GLY A 108 9.43 16.11 -3.22
C GLY A 108 8.86 14.72 -3.45
N TYR A 109 9.60 13.68 -3.15
CA TYR A 109 9.11 12.31 -3.24
C TYR A 109 9.05 11.63 -1.89
N VAL A 110 8.07 10.75 -1.74
CA VAL A 110 7.91 9.89 -0.57
C VAL A 110 8.00 8.46 -1.07
N ILE A 111 8.97 7.71 -0.55
CA ILE A 111 9.28 6.38 -1.06
C ILE A 111 8.74 5.32 -0.11
N LEU A 112 7.93 4.40 -0.66
CA LEU A 112 7.50 3.20 0.04
C LEU A 112 8.62 2.17 -0.11
N GLU A 113 9.25 1.82 0.99
CA GLU A 113 10.35 0.87 0.99
C GLU A 113 9.80 -0.54 1.06
N THR A 114 10.37 -1.41 0.24
CA THR A 114 9.89 -2.79 0.15
C THR A 114 11.02 -3.78 0.38
N ARG A 115 10.62 -5.00 0.72
CA ARG A 115 11.57 -6.10 0.94
C ARG A 115 10.87 -7.41 0.61
N TYR A 116 11.59 -8.33 -0.04
CA TYR A 116 11.11 -9.69 -0.17
C TYR A 116 11.01 -10.31 1.22
N GLN A 117 9.87 -10.93 1.50
CA GLN A 117 9.63 -11.52 2.81
C GLN A 117 8.82 -12.80 2.64
N GLU A 118 9.38 -13.92 3.06
CA GLU A 118 8.65 -15.17 3.06
C GLU A 118 7.57 -15.17 4.12
N VAL A 119 6.47 -15.85 3.81
CA VAL A 119 5.31 -15.93 4.68
C VAL A 119 5.27 -17.29 5.34
#